data_3111996d6da20cf43be560df115a2145
#
_entry.id   3111996d6da20cf43be560df115a2145
#
_cell.length_a   1.000
_cell.length_b   1.000
_cell.length_c   1.000
_cell.angle_alpha   90.00
_cell.angle_beta   90.00
_cell.angle_gamma   90.00
#
_symmetry.space_group_name_H-M   'P 1'
#
loop_
_entity.id
_entity.type
_entity.pdbx_description
1 polymer ?
#
loop_
_entity_poly.entity_id
_entity_poly.type
_entity_poly.pdbx_seq_one_letter_code
_entity_poly.pdbx_strand_id
1 'polypeptide(L)'
;VKEAVDNSLDACEEARILPTIKVEINKLKGDKLELICQDNGPGIPRNSVENVFGKFLLGSRFHAIRQTRGQQGIGITGVVMYSQLTTGSKTHVISKIKSDSSAVHVDLGLDTRKNKATKSNEIRDVWFEDGEEVESGLKIKTVMKAKYQRGRQSVHQYLRMTSIVNPHATIQIIVRDVDGVVIDQGHWIRTTEKLPRVVEEIKPHPHGIHLGQLQRMLKEADERKL
;
A
#
# COMPACT_ATOMS: atom_id res chain seq x y z
N VAL A 1 2.23 -4.35 -8.11
CA VAL A 1 3.37 -3.59 -7.54
C VAL A 1 3.00 -2.13 -7.39
N LYS A 2 2.61 -1.45 -8.46
CA LYS A 2 2.33 0.00 -8.45
C LYS A 2 1.43 0.39 -7.27
N GLU A 3 0.27 -0.22 -7.13
CA GLU A 3 -0.70 0.10 -6.08
C GLU A 3 -0.13 -0.03 -4.66
N ALA A 4 0.69 -1.06 -4.42
CA ALA A 4 1.32 -1.26 -3.12
C ALA A 4 2.36 -0.18 -2.83
N VAL A 5 3.24 0.11 -3.79
CA VAL A 5 4.31 1.11 -3.65
C VAL A 5 3.75 2.53 -3.51
N ASP A 6 2.74 2.89 -4.30
CA ASP A 6 2.08 4.19 -4.21
C ASP A 6 1.42 4.39 -2.83
N ASN A 7 0.74 3.34 -2.31
CA ASN A 7 0.16 3.40 -0.97
C ASN A 7 1.22 3.52 0.13
N SER A 8 2.35 2.81 -0.02
CA SER A 8 3.48 2.91 0.92
C SER A 8 4.10 4.31 0.93
N LEU A 9 4.31 4.91 -0.25
CA LEU A 9 4.80 6.29 -0.36
C LEU A 9 3.83 7.29 0.29
N ASP A 10 2.54 7.20 -0.06
CA ASP A 10 1.51 8.09 0.49
C ASP A 10 1.40 7.96 2.02
N ALA A 11 1.42 6.73 2.55
CA ALA A 11 1.33 6.48 3.99
C ALA A 11 2.55 7.05 4.75
N CYS A 12 3.76 6.85 4.23
CA CYS A 12 4.97 7.40 4.82
C CYS A 12 4.98 8.93 4.78
N GLU A 13 4.65 9.52 3.63
CA GLU A 13 4.62 10.98 3.47
C GLU A 13 3.58 11.66 4.36
N GLU A 14 2.38 11.09 4.47
CA GLU A 14 1.33 11.58 5.37
C GLU A 14 1.75 11.49 6.84
N ALA A 15 2.43 10.42 7.23
CA ALA A 15 2.96 10.23 8.58
C ALA A 15 4.26 11.00 8.85
N ARG A 16 4.80 11.73 7.85
CA ARG A 16 6.08 12.45 7.93
C ARG A 16 7.27 11.55 8.21
N ILE A 17 7.23 10.33 7.67
CA ILE A 17 8.30 9.33 7.73
C ILE A 17 9.00 9.30 6.37
N LEU A 18 10.34 9.29 6.35
CA LEU A 18 11.11 9.10 5.13
C LEU A 18 10.92 7.67 4.62
N PRO A 19 10.35 7.49 3.39
CA PRO A 19 9.99 6.17 2.93
C PRO A 19 11.21 5.26 2.71
N THR A 20 11.11 4.03 3.19
CA THR A 20 11.99 2.92 2.84
C THR A 20 11.12 1.75 2.40
N ILE A 21 11.17 1.41 1.11
CA ILE A 21 10.27 0.44 0.49
C ILE A 21 11.09 -0.71 -0.08
N LYS A 22 10.79 -1.93 0.34
CA LYS A 22 11.38 -3.17 -0.18
C LYS A 22 10.33 -3.91 -1.00
N VAL A 23 10.67 -4.29 -2.24
CA VAL A 23 9.83 -5.12 -3.12
C VAL A 23 10.57 -6.40 -3.44
N GLU A 24 9.95 -7.54 -3.19
CA GLU A 24 10.49 -8.83 -3.60
C GLU A 24 9.51 -9.53 -4.53
N ILE A 25 10.06 -10.16 -5.56
CA ILE A 25 9.31 -10.98 -6.51
C ILE A 25 10.00 -12.33 -6.58
N ASN A 26 9.32 -13.35 -6.10
CA ASN A 26 9.81 -14.72 -6.15
C ASN A 26 9.01 -15.49 -7.21
N LYS A 27 9.69 -16.01 -8.25
CA LYS A 27 9.05 -16.88 -9.21
C LYS A 27 8.72 -18.22 -8.57
N LEU A 28 7.51 -18.68 -8.81
CA LEU A 28 7.03 -19.98 -8.34
C LEU A 28 6.73 -20.89 -9.54
N LYS A 29 6.56 -22.18 -9.29
CA LYS A 29 6.16 -23.13 -10.35
C LYS A 29 4.77 -22.78 -10.91
N GLY A 30 4.55 -23.04 -12.20
CA GLY A 30 3.24 -22.91 -12.83
C GLY A 30 2.81 -21.45 -13.11
N ASP A 31 3.70 -20.63 -13.64
CA ASP A 31 3.44 -19.22 -14.01
C ASP A 31 2.89 -18.37 -12.84
N LYS A 32 3.30 -18.70 -11.62
CA LYS A 32 2.93 -17.94 -10.43
C LYS A 32 4.10 -17.09 -9.94
N LEU A 33 3.78 -15.96 -9.35
CA LEU A 33 4.71 -15.09 -8.65
C LEU A 33 4.22 -14.87 -7.22
N GLU A 34 5.14 -14.85 -6.28
CA GLU A 34 4.95 -14.27 -4.97
C GLU A 34 5.48 -12.85 -5.01
N LEU A 35 4.62 -11.90 -4.65
CA LEU A 35 4.96 -10.49 -4.48
C LEU A 35 4.97 -10.16 -3.00
N ILE A 36 6.06 -9.59 -2.55
CA ILE A 36 6.20 -9.01 -1.21
C ILE A 36 6.47 -7.52 -1.39
N CYS A 37 5.72 -6.69 -0.69
CA CYS A 37 5.98 -5.26 -0.58
C CYS A 37 5.97 -4.88 0.89
N GLN A 38 7.03 -4.21 1.33
CA GLN A 38 7.21 -3.80 2.71
C GLN A 38 7.61 -2.34 2.76
N ASP A 39 7.07 -1.61 3.73
CA ASP A 39 7.44 -0.24 4.05
C ASP A 39 7.72 -0.05 5.54
N ASN A 40 8.34 1.08 5.86
CA ASN A 40 8.59 1.55 7.21
C ASN A 40 7.58 2.63 7.65
N GLY A 41 6.40 2.65 7.05
CA GLY A 41 5.36 3.64 7.33
C GLY A 41 4.72 3.49 8.71
N PRO A 42 3.62 4.19 8.96
CA PRO A 42 2.96 4.19 10.27
C PRO A 42 2.30 2.86 10.63
N GLY A 43 2.21 1.91 9.68
CA GLY A 43 1.40 0.71 9.83
C GLY A 43 -0.11 1.00 9.79
N ILE A 44 -0.91 -0.05 9.95
CA ILE A 44 -2.36 0.01 9.96
C ILE A 44 -2.85 -0.55 11.29
N PRO A 45 -3.67 0.19 12.06
CA PRO A 45 -4.25 -0.33 13.28
C PRO A 45 -5.03 -1.63 13.03
N ARG A 46 -4.90 -2.60 13.94
CA ARG A 46 -5.50 -3.93 13.84
C ARG A 46 -6.96 -3.93 13.37
N ASN A 47 -7.79 -3.05 13.94
CA ASN A 47 -9.21 -2.98 13.62
C ASN A 47 -9.50 -2.41 12.23
N SER A 48 -8.51 -1.80 11.60
CA SER A 48 -8.63 -1.17 10.28
C SER A 48 -8.08 -2.03 9.15
N VAL A 49 -7.23 -3.03 9.44
CA VAL A 49 -6.58 -3.87 8.42
C VAL A 49 -7.61 -4.52 7.49
N GLU A 50 -8.65 -5.14 8.04
CA GLU A 50 -9.71 -5.77 7.27
C GLU A 50 -10.43 -4.79 6.33
N ASN A 51 -10.68 -3.59 6.80
CA ASN A 51 -11.35 -2.56 6.02
C ASN A 51 -10.48 -2.03 4.87
N VAL A 52 -9.21 -1.76 5.14
CA VAL A 52 -8.27 -1.21 4.14
C VAL A 52 -8.08 -2.15 2.96
N PHE A 53 -7.99 -3.46 3.21
CA PHE A 53 -7.74 -4.46 2.17
C PHE A 53 -9.01 -5.08 1.57
N GLY A 54 -10.13 -4.98 2.25
CA GLY A 54 -11.32 -5.77 1.92
C GLY A 54 -12.55 -5.00 1.49
N LYS A 55 -12.55 -3.69 1.56
CA LYS A 55 -13.66 -2.89 1.08
C LYS A 55 -13.25 -2.10 -0.15
N PHE A 56 -13.94 -2.32 -1.26
CA PHE A 56 -13.87 -1.43 -2.40
C PHE A 56 -14.41 -0.05 -2.02
N LEU A 57 -13.75 0.99 -2.49
CA LEU A 57 -14.15 2.37 -2.26
C LEU A 57 -14.08 2.83 -0.80
N LEU A 58 -13.34 2.12 0.05
CA LEU A 58 -13.06 2.58 1.40
C LEU A 58 -11.86 3.53 1.37
N GLY A 59 -12.05 4.69 0.77
CA GLY A 59 -11.05 5.76 0.79
C GLY A 59 -11.64 6.98 1.47
N SER A 60 -11.07 7.40 2.58
CA SER A 60 -11.28 8.74 3.15
C SER A 60 -10.94 9.86 2.15
N ARG A 61 -10.33 9.50 1.01
CA ARG A 61 -9.82 10.42 -0.01
C ARG A 61 -10.79 10.71 -1.15
N PHE A 62 -11.93 10.00 -1.24
CA PHE A 62 -12.93 10.22 -2.30
C PHE A 62 -13.55 11.61 -2.29
N HIS A 63 -13.53 12.25 -1.14
CA HIS A 63 -14.13 13.57 -0.95
C HIS A 63 -13.07 14.67 -0.76
N ALA A 64 -11.80 14.30 -0.66
CA ALA A 64 -10.71 15.25 -0.48
C ALA A 64 -10.32 15.85 -1.84
N ILE A 65 -10.41 17.17 -1.98
CA ILE A 65 -9.96 17.91 -3.17
C ILE A 65 -8.45 18.13 -3.05
N ARG A 66 -7.71 17.02 -2.94
CA ARG A 66 -6.25 17.01 -2.91
C ARG A 66 -5.72 15.89 -3.81
N GLN A 67 -4.58 16.11 -4.43
CA GLN A 67 -3.95 15.11 -5.25
C GLN A 67 -3.14 14.15 -4.38
N THR A 68 -3.45 12.86 -4.47
CA THR A 68 -2.67 11.75 -3.89
C THR A 68 -2.44 10.70 -4.99
N ARG A 69 -1.45 9.80 -4.83
CA ARG A 69 -1.18 8.74 -5.80
C ARG A 69 -2.34 7.74 -5.86
N GLY A 70 -2.93 7.40 -4.71
CA GLY A 70 -4.03 6.46 -4.58
C GLY A 70 -5.37 7.15 -4.31
N GLN A 71 -6.08 7.61 -5.36
CA GLN A 71 -7.36 8.32 -5.19
C GLN A 71 -8.58 7.41 -5.16
N GLN A 72 -8.55 6.26 -5.85
CA GLN A 72 -9.76 5.47 -6.11
C GLN A 72 -10.15 4.51 -4.98
N GLY A 73 -9.25 4.21 -4.04
CA GLY A 73 -9.52 3.29 -2.91
C GLY A 73 -9.82 1.84 -3.33
N ILE A 74 -9.42 1.44 -4.54
CA ILE A 74 -9.67 0.10 -5.09
C ILE A 74 -8.38 -0.67 -5.40
N GLY A 75 -7.23 0.01 -5.43
CA GLY A 75 -6.00 -0.57 -5.95
C GLY A 75 -5.52 -1.78 -5.16
N ILE A 76 -5.35 -1.64 -3.86
CA ILE A 76 -4.86 -2.75 -3.03
C ILE A 76 -5.91 -3.87 -2.85
N THR A 77 -7.19 -3.53 -2.78
CA THR A 77 -8.28 -4.51 -2.77
C THR A 77 -8.30 -5.31 -4.06
N GLY A 78 -8.03 -4.65 -5.21
CA GLY A 78 -7.84 -5.30 -6.50
C GLY A 78 -6.69 -6.29 -6.53
N VAL A 79 -5.57 -6.00 -5.85
CA VAL A 79 -4.43 -6.92 -5.71
C VAL A 79 -4.85 -8.18 -4.93
N VAL A 80 -5.52 -8.01 -3.78
CA VAL A 80 -6.04 -9.14 -2.97
C VAL A 80 -7.01 -9.99 -3.78
N MET A 81 -7.95 -9.34 -4.49
CA MET A 81 -8.92 -10.03 -5.33
C MET A 81 -8.26 -10.80 -6.48
N TYR A 82 -7.30 -10.19 -7.19
CA TYR A 82 -6.60 -10.83 -8.29
C TYR A 82 -5.80 -12.06 -7.83
N SER A 83 -5.13 -11.96 -6.69
CA SER A 83 -4.46 -13.10 -6.03
C SER A 83 -5.43 -14.25 -5.81
N GLN A 84 -6.54 -13.98 -5.16
CA GLN A 84 -7.55 -14.99 -4.84
C GLN A 84 -8.19 -15.62 -6.08
N LEU A 85 -8.52 -14.82 -7.09
CA LEU A 85 -9.13 -15.30 -8.33
C LEU A 85 -8.17 -16.16 -9.16
N THR A 86 -6.88 -15.82 -9.18
CA THR A 86 -5.90 -16.51 -10.04
C THR A 86 -5.26 -17.72 -9.39
N THR A 87 -5.15 -17.75 -8.07
CA THR A 87 -4.42 -18.82 -7.35
C THR A 87 -5.22 -19.46 -6.21
N GLY A 88 -6.35 -18.86 -5.79
CA GLY A 88 -7.07 -19.24 -4.59
C GLY A 88 -6.35 -18.83 -3.28
N SER A 89 -5.19 -18.17 -3.38
CA SER A 89 -4.38 -17.82 -2.21
C SER A 89 -4.93 -16.58 -1.51
N LYS A 90 -4.79 -16.56 -0.19
CA LYS A 90 -5.02 -15.36 0.62
C LYS A 90 -3.80 -14.47 0.59
N THR A 91 -4.00 -13.19 0.82
CA THR A 91 -2.91 -12.23 0.99
C THR A 91 -2.53 -12.18 2.47
N HIS A 92 -1.26 -12.44 2.76
CA HIS A 92 -0.71 -12.31 4.11
C HIS A 92 -0.30 -10.87 4.36
N VAL A 93 -0.75 -10.31 5.48
CA VAL A 93 -0.47 -8.92 5.89
C VAL A 93 0.17 -8.93 7.26
N ILE A 94 1.28 -8.24 7.40
CA ILE A 94 1.91 -7.93 8.68
C ILE A 94 1.85 -6.42 8.84
N SER A 95 1.31 -5.97 9.97
CA SER A 95 1.22 -4.54 10.27
C SER A 95 1.61 -4.27 11.71
N LYS A 96 2.45 -3.27 11.91
CA LYS A 96 2.85 -2.77 13.23
C LYS A 96 2.73 -1.26 13.27
N ILE A 97 2.01 -0.76 14.24
CA ILE A 97 2.00 0.67 14.57
C ILE A 97 2.99 0.93 15.71
N LYS A 98 3.57 2.12 15.74
CA LYS A 98 4.63 2.47 16.70
C LYS A 98 4.23 2.33 18.17
N SER A 99 2.93 2.49 18.49
CA SER A 99 2.42 2.35 19.84
C SER A 99 2.28 0.90 20.34
N ASP A 100 2.35 -0.08 19.40
CA ASP A 100 2.12 -1.49 19.72
C ASP A 100 3.44 -2.23 19.94
N SER A 101 3.47 -3.07 20.98
CA SER A 101 4.63 -3.94 21.29
C SER A 101 4.77 -5.11 20.32
N SER A 102 3.72 -5.47 19.58
CA SER A 102 3.70 -6.60 18.65
C SER A 102 3.02 -6.23 17.33
N ALA A 103 3.46 -6.84 16.25
CA ALA A 103 2.80 -6.76 14.96
C ALA A 103 1.56 -7.66 14.90
N VAL A 104 0.61 -7.29 14.06
CA VAL A 104 -0.54 -8.12 13.68
C VAL A 104 -0.19 -8.84 12.39
N HIS A 105 -0.26 -10.16 12.39
CA HIS A 105 -0.13 -11.01 11.23
C HIS A 105 -1.51 -11.58 10.90
N VAL A 106 -1.97 -11.45 9.68
CA VAL A 106 -3.31 -11.89 9.28
C VAL A 106 -3.36 -12.31 7.82
N ASP A 107 -4.13 -13.36 7.53
CA ASP A 107 -4.43 -13.79 6.18
C ASP A 107 -5.77 -13.21 5.74
N LEU A 108 -5.75 -12.44 4.65
CA LEU A 108 -6.91 -11.77 4.10
C LEU A 108 -7.37 -12.44 2.80
N GLY A 109 -8.65 -12.70 2.70
CA GLY A 109 -9.36 -13.06 1.50
C GLY A 109 -10.53 -12.10 1.28
N LEU A 110 -11.23 -12.24 0.15
CA LEU A 110 -12.41 -11.44 -0.18
C LEU A 110 -13.63 -12.34 -0.39
N ASP A 111 -14.71 -12.03 0.31
CA ASP A 111 -16.04 -12.49 -0.06
C ASP A 111 -16.63 -11.50 -1.08
N THR A 112 -16.51 -11.83 -2.37
CA THR A 112 -16.96 -11.00 -3.46
C THR A 112 -18.48 -10.79 -3.48
N ARG A 113 -19.26 -11.70 -2.88
CA ARG A 113 -20.72 -11.59 -2.80
C ARG A 113 -21.13 -10.54 -1.77
N LYS A 114 -20.41 -10.49 -0.65
CA LYS A 114 -20.70 -9.59 0.46
C LYS A 114 -19.89 -8.30 0.41
N ASN A 115 -18.98 -8.16 -0.56
CA ASN A 115 -18.01 -7.05 -0.64
C ASN A 115 -17.32 -6.80 0.70
N LYS A 116 -16.83 -7.88 1.34
CA LYS A 116 -16.17 -7.84 2.63
C LYS A 116 -14.88 -8.65 2.59
N ALA A 117 -13.86 -8.17 3.30
CA ALA A 117 -12.72 -9.00 3.62
C ALA A 117 -13.15 -10.15 4.55
N THR A 118 -12.47 -11.25 4.38
CA THR A 118 -12.48 -12.36 5.33
C THR A 118 -11.08 -12.48 5.90
N LYS A 119 -10.96 -12.46 7.22
CA LYS A 119 -9.69 -12.65 7.89
C LYS A 119 -9.60 -14.02 8.54
N SER A 120 -8.40 -14.57 8.56
CA SER A 120 -8.08 -15.83 9.23
C SER A 120 -6.64 -15.82 9.71
N ASN A 121 -6.28 -16.77 10.58
CA ASN A 121 -4.91 -16.93 11.07
C ASN A 121 -4.34 -15.64 11.69
N GLU A 122 -5.19 -14.87 12.37
CA GLU A 122 -4.73 -13.65 13.03
C GLU A 122 -3.93 -14.01 14.28
N ILE A 123 -2.65 -13.63 14.29
CA ILE A 123 -1.76 -13.78 15.43
C ILE A 123 -1.09 -12.43 15.76
N ARG A 124 -0.57 -12.31 16.98
CA ARG A 124 0.28 -11.20 17.39
C ARG A 124 1.65 -11.76 17.70
N ASP A 125 2.66 -11.19 17.08
CA ASP A 125 4.04 -11.60 17.29
C ASP A 125 4.99 -10.42 17.06
N VAL A 126 6.22 -10.57 17.53
CA VAL A 126 7.27 -9.60 17.26
C VAL A 126 7.67 -9.74 15.79
N TRP A 127 7.79 -8.61 15.10
CA TRP A 127 8.20 -8.59 13.70
C TRP A 127 9.68 -8.22 13.60
N PHE A 128 10.48 -9.18 13.15
CA PHE A 128 11.90 -8.97 12.84
C PHE A 128 12.14 -8.93 11.33
N GLU A 129 13.03 -8.06 10.90
CA GLU A 129 13.56 -7.97 9.54
C GLU A 129 15.06 -7.77 9.60
N ASP A 130 15.81 -8.55 8.81
CA ASP A 130 17.27 -8.47 8.75
C ASP A 130 17.97 -8.57 10.14
N GLY A 131 17.33 -9.24 11.11
CA GLY A 131 17.82 -9.41 12.49
C GLY A 131 17.47 -8.28 13.47
N GLU A 132 16.78 -7.23 13.00
CA GLU A 132 16.32 -6.11 13.82
C GLU A 132 14.80 -6.14 13.99
N GLU A 133 14.32 -5.69 15.16
CA GLU A 133 12.89 -5.54 15.39
C GLU A 133 12.36 -4.34 14.60
N VAL A 134 11.31 -4.56 13.81
CA VAL A 134 10.63 -3.49 13.07
C VAL A 134 9.84 -2.61 14.03
N GLU A 135 10.11 -1.32 14.03
CA GLU A 135 9.44 -0.35 14.90
C GLU A 135 7.99 -0.09 14.47
N SER A 136 7.79 0.16 13.18
CA SER A 136 6.47 0.30 12.54
C SER A 136 6.56 0.02 11.05
N GLY A 137 5.43 -0.29 10.43
CA GLY A 137 5.37 -0.52 8.98
C GLY A 137 4.26 -1.46 8.56
N LEU A 138 4.24 -1.72 7.27
CA LEU A 138 3.34 -2.63 6.61
C LEU A 138 4.11 -3.57 5.68
N LYS A 139 3.80 -4.86 5.75
CA LYS A 139 4.29 -5.87 4.80
C LYS A 139 3.12 -6.64 4.25
N ILE A 140 3.03 -6.70 2.93
CA ILE A 140 2.04 -7.53 2.23
C ILE A 140 2.77 -8.60 1.44
N LYS A 141 2.25 -9.81 1.49
CA LYS A 141 2.75 -10.95 0.75
C LYS A 141 1.58 -11.61 0.04
N THR A 142 1.66 -11.72 -1.29
CA THR A 142 0.57 -12.23 -2.10
C THR A 142 1.08 -13.07 -3.25
N VAL A 143 0.36 -14.14 -3.59
CA VAL A 143 0.70 -15.04 -4.69
C VAL A 143 -0.33 -14.85 -5.81
N MET A 144 0.15 -14.65 -7.03
CA MET A 144 -0.73 -14.42 -8.18
C MET A 144 -0.20 -15.10 -9.43
N LYS A 145 -1.06 -15.36 -10.39
CA LYS A 145 -0.65 -15.84 -11.72
C LYS A 145 -0.12 -14.66 -12.53
N ALA A 146 1.18 -14.62 -12.73
CA ALA A 146 1.86 -13.56 -13.47
C ALA A 146 3.24 -14.02 -13.93
N LYS A 147 3.84 -13.27 -14.87
CA LYS A 147 5.20 -13.49 -15.37
C LYS A 147 6.03 -12.25 -15.16
N TYR A 148 7.21 -12.41 -14.59
CA TYR A 148 8.18 -11.32 -14.53
C TYR A 148 8.90 -11.19 -15.86
N GLN A 149 8.94 -9.98 -16.40
CA GLN A 149 9.66 -9.65 -17.63
C GLN A 149 10.58 -8.45 -17.38
N ARG A 150 11.76 -8.48 -17.99
CA ARG A 150 12.68 -7.34 -18.06
C ARG A 150 12.30 -6.42 -19.22
N GLY A 151 12.76 -5.19 -19.19
CA GLY A 151 12.59 -4.22 -20.27
C GLY A 151 11.96 -2.89 -19.82
N ARG A 152 11.58 -2.07 -20.79
CA ARG A 152 11.07 -0.72 -20.53
C ARG A 152 9.78 -0.66 -19.68
N GLN A 153 8.97 -1.69 -19.74
CA GLN A 153 7.70 -1.80 -18.98
C GLN A 153 7.82 -2.77 -17.79
N SER A 154 9.05 -3.06 -17.33
CA SER A 154 9.28 -3.95 -16.21
C SER A 154 9.00 -3.27 -14.86
N VAL A 155 8.77 -4.09 -13.84
CA VAL A 155 8.67 -3.62 -12.45
C VAL A 155 9.96 -2.90 -12.03
N HIS A 156 11.13 -3.43 -12.42
CA HIS A 156 12.42 -2.80 -12.16
C HIS A 156 12.46 -1.37 -12.71
N GLN A 157 12.10 -1.18 -13.98
CA GLN A 157 12.10 0.15 -14.60
C GLN A 157 11.08 1.07 -13.95
N TYR A 158 9.89 0.58 -13.60
CA TYR A 158 8.89 1.35 -12.86
C TYR A 158 9.46 1.85 -11.53
N LEU A 159 10.08 0.98 -10.71
CA LEU A 159 10.63 1.36 -9.41
C LEU A 159 11.80 2.34 -9.54
N ARG A 160 12.67 2.15 -10.56
CA ARG A 160 13.71 3.12 -10.89
C ARG A 160 13.14 4.49 -11.21
N MET A 161 12.12 4.58 -12.04
CA MET A 161 11.49 5.86 -12.37
C MET A 161 10.80 6.47 -11.14
N THR A 162 10.17 5.64 -10.31
CA THR A 162 9.56 6.07 -9.05
C THR A 162 10.59 6.66 -8.10
N SER A 163 11.79 6.09 -8.00
CA SER A 163 12.86 6.62 -7.15
C SER A 163 13.39 7.99 -7.65
N ILE A 164 13.41 8.20 -8.96
CA ILE A 164 13.85 9.49 -9.54
C ILE A 164 12.87 10.62 -9.19
N VAL A 165 11.56 10.36 -9.27
CA VAL A 165 10.53 11.38 -8.96
C VAL A 165 10.21 11.50 -7.47
N ASN A 166 10.76 10.60 -6.65
CA ASN A 166 10.64 10.61 -5.19
C ASN A 166 12.03 10.54 -4.54
N PRO A 167 12.86 11.60 -4.67
CA PRO A 167 14.25 11.59 -4.22
C PRO A 167 14.43 11.43 -2.70
N HIS A 168 13.37 11.57 -1.92
CA HIS A 168 13.30 11.36 -0.48
C HIS A 168 13.04 9.91 -0.07
N ALA A 169 12.76 9.02 -1.05
CA ALA A 169 12.48 7.61 -0.79
C ALA A 169 13.68 6.70 -1.09
N THR A 170 13.92 5.72 -0.24
CA THR A 170 14.79 4.59 -0.54
C THR A 170 13.93 3.43 -1.05
N ILE A 171 14.24 2.92 -2.24
CA ILE A 171 13.47 1.84 -2.86
C ILE A 171 14.40 0.71 -3.25
N GLN A 172 14.03 -0.52 -2.91
CA GLN A 172 14.76 -1.72 -3.25
C GLN A 172 13.85 -2.73 -3.96
N ILE A 173 14.42 -3.42 -4.95
CA ILE A 173 13.79 -4.59 -5.58
C ILE A 173 14.78 -5.76 -5.60
N ILE A 174 14.25 -6.95 -5.32
CA ILE A 174 14.95 -8.22 -5.51
C ILE A 174 14.00 -9.17 -6.23
N VAL A 175 14.49 -9.78 -7.31
CA VAL A 175 13.72 -10.78 -8.06
C VAL A 175 14.47 -12.10 -8.05
N ARG A 176 13.81 -13.16 -7.59
CA ARG A 176 14.38 -14.51 -7.55
C ARG A 176 13.65 -15.43 -8.52
N ASP A 177 14.38 -16.37 -9.08
CA ASP A 177 13.78 -17.45 -9.86
C ASP A 177 13.18 -18.55 -8.97
N VAL A 178 12.74 -19.66 -9.59
CA VAL A 178 12.12 -20.78 -8.88
C VAL A 178 13.09 -21.55 -7.96
N ASP A 179 14.39 -21.40 -8.18
CA ASP A 179 15.46 -22.01 -7.39
C ASP A 179 15.99 -21.04 -6.32
N GLY A 180 15.39 -19.85 -6.20
CA GLY A 180 15.78 -18.82 -5.25
C GLY A 180 16.98 -17.97 -5.68
N VAL A 181 17.50 -18.18 -6.89
CA VAL A 181 18.63 -17.41 -7.44
C VAL A 181 18.17 -16.00 -7.79
N VAL A 182 18.92 -14.99 -7.39
CA VAL A 182 18.64 -13.59 -7.75
C VAL A 182 18.91 -13.39 -9.25
N ILE A 183 17.86 -13.07 -9.99
CA ILE A 183 17.91 -12.83 -11.45
C ILE A 183 17.81 -11.36 -11.82
N ASP A 184 17.30 -10.52 -10.91
CA ASP A 184 17.26 -9.06 -11.09
C ASP A 184 17.25 -8.39 -9.72
N GLN A 185 17.89 -7.21 -9.61
CA GLN A 185 17.91 -6.42 -8.39
C GLN A 185 18.16 -4.95 -8.67
N GLY A 186 17.68 -4.10 -7.79
CA GLY A 186 17.95 -2.67 -7.82
C GLY A 186 17.83 -2.07 -6.42
N HIS A 187 18.67 -1.08 -6.13
CA HIS A 187 18.64 -0.36 -4.87
C HIS A 187 18.91 1.11 -5.14
N TRP A 188 17.94 1.95 -4.88
CA TRP A 188 18.00 3.40 -5.06
C TRP A 188 17.85 4.07 -3.72
N ILE A 189 18.97 4.56 -3.20
CA ILE A 189 19.03 5.25 -1.91
C ILE A 189 18.51 6.67 -2.11
N ARG A 190 17.77 7.18 -1.12
CA ARG A 190 17.32 8.56 -1.10
C ARG A 190 18.47 9.56 -1.25
N THR A 191 18.24 10.62 -1.98
CA THR A 191 19.24 11.68 -2.21
C THR A 191 18.93 12.94 -1.42
N THR A 192 17.81 12.99 -0.73
CA THR A 192 17.40 14.06 0.17
C THR A 192 16.61 13.52 1.35
N GLU A 193 16.73 14.18 2.49
CA GLU A 193 15.92 13.90 3.69
C GLU A 193 14.73 14.86 3.82
N LYS A 194 14.54 15.75 2.83
CA LYS A 194 13.45 16.71 2.82
C LYS A 194 12.20 16.07 2.24
N LEU A 195 11.22 15.79 3.10
CA LEU A 195 9.90 15.34 2.67
C LEU A 195 9.16 16.44 1.88
N PRO A 196 8.35 16.08 0.89
CA PRO A 196 7.47 17.00 0.20
C PRO A 196 6.52 17.68 1.19
N ARG A 197 5.99 18.82 0.80
CA ARG A 197 4.92 19.48 1.58
C ARG A 197 3.69 18.57 1.60
N VAL A 198 2.98 18.57 2.72
CA VAL A 198 1.68 17.92 2.79
C VAL A 198 0.76 18.60 1.78
N VAL A 199 0.11 17.80 0.96
CA VAL A 199 -0.85 18.32 -0.02
C VAL A 199 -2.09 18.79 0.73
N GLU A 200 -2.35 20.10 0.70
CA GLU A 200 -3.53 20.69 1.31
C GLU A 200 -4.74 20.56 0.38
N GLU A 201 -5.92 20.44 0.96
CA GLU A 201 -7.15 20.51 0.20
C GLU A 201 -7.34 21.92 -0.38
N ILE A 202 -7.61 21.99 -1.66
CA ILE A 202 -8.02 23.24 -2.27
C ILE A 202 -9.49 23.51 -1.95
N LYS A 203 -9.82 24.77 -1.68
CA LYS A 203 -11.21 25.19 -1.54
C LYS A 203 -11.95 24.92 -2.87
N PRO A 204 -13.13 24.28 -2.85
CA PRO A 204 -13.85 24.04 -4.08
C PRO A 204 -14.25 25.34 -4.75
N HIS A 205 -14.01 25.41 -6.07
CA HIS A 205 -14.43 26.58 -6.84
C HIS A 205 -15.95 26.59 -6.95
N PRO A 206 -16.65 27.76 -6.81
CA PRO A 206 -18.11 27.82 -6.85
C PRO A 206 -18.74 27.15 -8.07
N HIS A 207 -18.12 27.25 -9.26
CA HIS A 207 -18.60 26.60 -10.48
C HIS A 207 -18.38 25.06 -10.51
N GLY A 208 -17.54 24.51 -9.62
CA GLY A 208 -17.25 23.07 -9.52
C GLY A 208 -17.97 22.38 -8.37
N ILE A 209 -18.82 23.09 -7.62
CA ILE A 209 -19.54 22.53 -6.47
C ILE A 209 -20.77 21.74 -6.97
N HIS A 210 -20.82 20.44 -6.65
CA HIS A 210 -22.01 19.64 -6.84
C HIS A 210 -23.00 19.81 -5.68
N LEU A 211 -24.30 19.62 -5.95
CA LEU A 211 -25.36 19.81 -4.97
C LEU A 211 -25.09 19.13 -3.61
N GLY A 212 -24.59 17.90 -3.63
CA GLY A 212 -24.27 17.16 -2.40
C GLY A 212 -23.08 17.75 -1.60
N GLN A 213 -22.14 18.45 -2.26
CA GLN A 213 -21.08 19.20 -1.58
C GLN A 213 -21.65 20.47 -0.95
N LEU A 214 -22.48 21.20 -1.67
CA LEU A 214 -23.13 22.40 -1.17
C LEU A 214 -23.99 22.09 0.07
N GLN A 215 -24.80 21.04 0.03
CA GLN A 215 -25.60 20.59 1.16
C GLN A 215 -24.75 20.28 2.40
N ARG A 216 -23.61 19.62 2.24
CA ARG A 216 -22.68 19.36 3.35
C ARG A 216 -22.07 20.64 3.90
N MET A 217 -21.60 21.54 3.02
CA MET A 217 -21.04 22.82 3.44
C MET A 217 -22.04 23.66 4.24
N LEU A 218 -23.29 23.69 3.80
CA LEU A 218 -24.37 24.37 4.51
C LEU A 218 -24.65 23.74 5.87
N LYS A 219 -24.68 22.40 5.94
CA LYS A 219 -24.87 21.68 7.20
C LYS A 219 -23.71 21.92 8.19
N GLU A 220 -22.47 21.86 7.72
CA GLU A 220 -21.30 22.15 8.55
C GLU A 220 -21.24 23.61 9.01
N ALA A 221 -21.67 24.54 8.16
CA ALA A 221 -21.75 25.95 8.52
C ALA A 221 -22.81 26.18 9.63
N ASP A 222 -23.96 25.51 9.51
CA ASP A 222 -25.03 25.57 10.51
C ASP A 222 -24.59 24.97 11.87
N GLU A 223 -23.92 23.80 11.83
CA GLU A 223 -23.36 23.15 13.02
C GLU A 223 -22.29 24.01 13.70
N ARG A 224 -21.51 24.81 12.97
CA ARG A 224 -20.49 25.72 13.48
C ARG A 224 -21.03 27.10 13.88
N LYS A 225 -22.31 27.35 13.67
CA LYS A 225 -22.95 28.67 13.87
C LYS A 225 -22.24 29.82 13.17
N LEU A 226 -21.79 29.59 11.93
CA LEU A 226 -21.15 30.57 11.06
C LEU A 226 -22.19 31.25 10.16
#